data_e09dbcea1582c0be9c77643f4971c654
#
_entry.id   e09dbcea1582c0be9c77643f4971c654
#
_cell.length_a   1.000
_cell.length_b   1.000
_cell.length_c   1.000
_cell.angle_alpha   90.00
_cell.angle_beta   90.00
_cell.angle_gamma   90.00
#
_symmetry.space_group_name_H-M   'P 1'
#
loop_
_entity.id
_entity.type
_entity.pdbx_description
1 polymer ?
#
loop_
_entity_poly.entity_id
_entity_poly.type
_entity_poly.pdbx_seq_one_letter_code
_entity_poly.pdbx_strand_id
1 'polypeptide(L)'
;PPLAAASRPVMTSLPPAELARQPPTQRALVDARAEIKRRYRELLFRSRTSAGAERAADAFLDAAASEPDRAVKWVLFEEARRLGAASGNAAVIDRSVTLASATYDFDALDLEFRSLEEIPLRALSPQRAIKLAEVAEGLATRAESDRRFDLALEAQDLAIKAWQRAG
;
A
#
# COMPACT_ATOMS: atom_id res chain seq x y z
N PRO A 1 55.16 20.79 0.03
CA PRO A 1 53.91 20.68 -0.68
C PRO A 1 52.76 20.66 0.34
N PRO A 2 51.75 21.56 0.20
CA PRO A 2 50.64 21.60 1.13
C PRO A 2 49.68 20.45 0.86
N LEU A 3 49.28 19.79 1.95
CA LEU A 3 48.27 18.77 1.98
C LEU A 3 46.91 19.37 1.51
N ALA A 4 46.34 18.81 0.44
CA ALA A 4 45.01 19.14 -0.04
C ALA A 4 43.99 18.82 1.05
N ALA A 5 43.27 19.84 1.50
CA ALA A 5 42.15 19.71 2.40
C ALA A 5 41.04 18.89 1.69
N ALA A 6 40.76 17.68 2.20
CA ALA A 6 39.64 16.88 1.71
C ALA A 6 38.34 17.62 1.99
N SER A 7 37.66 18.03 0.94
CA SER A 7 36.34 18.67 1.00
C SER A 7 35.36 17.63 1.59
N ARG A 8 34.83 17.93 2.77
CA ARG A 8 33.73 17.15 3.36
C ARG A 8 32.52 17.23 2.45
N PRO A 9 31.83 16.12 2.15
CA PRO A 9 30.60 16.18 1.40
C PRO A 9 29.58 17.05 2.16
N VAL A 10 29.09 18.08 1.53
CA VAL A 10 27.98 18.90 2.03
C VAL A 10 26.76 17.99 2.02
N MET A 11 26.31 17.55 3.20
CA MET A 11 25.02 16.89 3.32
C MET A 11 23.94 17.91 3.00
N THR A 12 23.45 17.88 1.76
CA THR A 12 22.32 18.69 1.32
C THR A 12 21.09 18.16 2.06
N SER A 13 20.64 18.87 3.10
CA SER A 13 19.37 18.57 3.75
C SER A 13 18.25 18.87 2.75
N LEU A 14 17.36 17.90 2.55
CA LEU A 14 16.18 18.07 1.70
C LEU A 14 15.32 19.25 2.19
N PRO A 15 14.65 19.99 1.27
CA PRO A 15 13.72 21.04 1.63
C PRO A 15 12.63 20.53 2.58
N PRO A 16 12.12 21.36 3.51
CA PRO A 16 11.10 20.95 4.48
C PRO A 16 9.82 20.34 3.83
N ALA A 17 9.46 20.81 2.64
CA ALA A 17 8.30 20.29 1.89
C ALA A 17 8.51 18.85 1.37
N GLU A 18 9.73 18.50 0.97
CA GLU A 18 10.07 17.13 0.54
C GLU A 18 10.16 16.18 1.72
N LEU A 19 10.76 16.64 2.84
CA LEU A 19 10.74 15.88 4.09
C LEU A 19 9.32 15.60 4.58
N ALA A 20 8.41 16.55 4.35
CA ALA A 20 6.99 16.39 4.71
C ALA A 20 6.28 15.32 3.89
N ARG A 21 6.78 14.86 2.75
CA ARG A 21 6.17 13.81 1.93
C ARG A 21 6.84 12.45 2.09
N GLN A 22 8.02 12.36 2.69
CA GLN A 22 8.67 11.08 2.91
C GLN A 22 7.84 10.16 3.83
N PRO A 23 7.84 8.83 3.59
CA PRO A 23 7.27 7.88 4.53
C PRO A 23 7.87 8.04 5.93
N PRO A 24 7.10 7.75 6.99
CA PRO A 24 7.59 7.86 8.36
C PRO A 24 8.79 6.94 8.62
N THR A 25 9.66 7.36 9.56
CA THR A 25 10.81 6.53 9.96
C THR A 25 10.37 5.24 10.64
N GLN A 26 11.21 4.21 10.58
CA GLN A 26 10.91 2.91 11.17
C GLN A 26 10.61 2.99 12.68
N ARG A 27 11.29 3.89 13.40
CA ARG A 27 11.02 4.13 14.83
C ARG A 27 9.60 4.68 15.05
N ALA A 28 9.21 5.70 14.28
CA ALA A 28 7.86 6.26 14.37
C ALA A 28 6.78 5.23 14.02
N LEU A 29 7.06 4.33 13.06
CA LEU A 29 6.14 3.24 12.69
C LEU A 29 5.96 2.21 13.82
N VAL A 30 6.99 1.92 14.61
CA VAL A 30 6.88 1.00 15.77
C VAL A 30 5.89 1.55 16.78
N ASP A 31 6.03 2.84 17.15
CA ASP A 31 5.14 3.50 18.11
C ASP A 31 3.71 3.60 17.57
N ALA A 32 3.55 3.99 16.29
CA ALA A 32 2.26 4.07 15.63
C ALA A 32 1.54 2.71 15.55
N ARG A 33 2.25 1.62 15.26
CA ARG A 33 1.66 0.26 15.26
C ARG A 33 1.19 -0.16 16.65
N ALA A 34 1.94 0.19 17.69
CA ALA A 34 1.52 -0.07 19.07
C ALA A 34 0.25 0.70 19.43
N GLU A 35 0.14 1.96 19.01
CA GLU A 35 -1.05 2.78 19.17
C GLU A 35 -2.26 2.20 18.44
N ILE A 36 -2.11 1.85 17.14
CA ILE A 36 -3.18 1.24 16.34
C ILE A 36 -3.69 -0.05 16.99
N LYS A 37 -2.80 -0.93 17.44
CA LYS A 37 -3.18 -2.17 18.14
C LYS A 37 -3.99 -1.91 19.39
N ARG A 38 -3.67 -0.85 20.14
CA ARG A 38 -4.39 -0.47 21.35
C ARG A 38 -5.74 0.15 21.01
N ARG A 39 -5.75 1.17 20.09
CA ARG A 39 -6.92 1.98 19.73
C ARG A 39 -7.99 1.17 19.00
N TYR A 40 -7.58 0.24 18.13
CA TYR A 40 -8.44 -0.55 17.26
C TYR A 40 -8.47 -2.05 17.60
N ARG A 41 -8.15 -2.41 18.85
CA ARG A 41 -8.06 -3.81 19.31
C ARG A 41 -9.31 -4.63 18.96
N GLU A 42 -10.49 -4.10 19.21
CA GLU A 42 -11.77 -4.76 18.92
C GLU A 42 -11.98 -4.98 17.42
N LEU A 43 -11.68 -3.96 16.62
CA LEU A 43 -11.78 -4.02 15.16
C LEU A 43 -10.83 -5.07 14.58
N LEU A 44 -9.58 -5.08 15.03
CA LEU A 44 -8.58 -6.09 14.66
C LEU A 44 -8.98 -7.51 15.09
N PHE A 45 -9.62 -7.66 16.23
CA PHE A 45 -10.13 -8.97 16.65
C PHE A 45 -11.25 -9.46 15.72
N ARG A 46 -12.16 -8.60 15.31
CA ARG A 46 -13.26 -8.92 14.39
C ARG A 46 -12.80 -9.14 12.94
N SER A 47 -11.62 -8.68 12.57
CA SER A 47 -11.07 -8.81 11.21
C SER A 47 -10.55 -10.22 10.86
N ARG A 48 -10.74 -11.21 11.73
CA ARG A 48 -10.32 -12.60 11.49
C ARG A 48 -11.17 -13.33 10.44
N THR A 49 -12.35 -12.82 10.12
CA THR A 49 -13.19 -13.31 9.03
C THR A 49 -13.05 -12.39 7.80
N SER A 50 -13.28 -12.90 6.59
CA SER A 50 -13.20 -12.10 5.37
C SER A 50 -14.12 -10.88 5.41
N ALA A 51 -15.37 -11.03 5.82
CA ALA A 51 -16.31 -9.91 5.97
C ALA A 51 -15.92 -8.95 7.10
N GLY A 52 -15.28 -9.44 8.16
CA GLY A 52 -14.72 -8.60 9.22
C GLY A 52 -13.51 -7.83 8.75
N ALA A 53 -12.64 -8.45 7.95
CA ALA A 53 -11.46 -7.81 7.37
C ALA A 53 -11.84 -6.66 6.42
N GLU A 54 -12.86 -6.83 5.59
CA GLU A 54 -13.36 -5.77 4.71
C GLU A 54 -13.87 -4.57 5.51
N ARG A 55 -14.75 -4.80 6.48
CA ARG A 55 -15.26 -3.71 7.33
C ARG A 55 -14.16 -3.02 8.12
N ALA A 56 -13.16 -3.77 8.58
CA ALA A 56 -12.02 -3.18 9.27
C ALA A 56 -11.14 -2.36 8.33
N ALA A 57 -10.93 -2.82 7.10
CA ALA A 57 -10.17 -2.08 6.10
C ALA A 57 -10.84 -0.74 5.75
N ASP A 58 -12.14 -0.74 5.50
CA ASP A 58 -12.90 0.52 5.26
C ASP A 58 -12.81 1.45 6.46
N ALA A 59 -13.00 0.96 7.68
CA ALA A 59 -12.90 1.77 8.90
C ALA A 59 -11.48 2.35 9.09
N PHE A 60 -10.42 1.64 8.70
CA PHE A 60 -9.06 2.19 8.73
C PHE A 60 -8.85 3.27 7.68
N LEU A 61 -9.39 3.11 6.46
CA LEU A 61 -9.33 4.16 5.44
C LEU A 61 -10.07 5.42 5.87
N ASP A 62 -11.24 5.28 6.46
CA ASP A 62 -12.01 6.40 6.99
C ASP A 62 -11.29 7.10 8.16
N ALA A 63 -10.69 6.33 9.07
CA ALA A 63 -9.88 6.87 10.15
C ALA A 63 -8.63 7.61 9.62
N ALA A 64 -7.95 7.07 8.59
CA ALA A 64 -6.79 7.70 7.98
C ALA A 64 -7.12 9.07 7.35
N ALA A 65 -8.34 9.26 6.84
CA ALA A 65 -8.75 10.54 6.24
C ALA A 65 -8.65 11.70 7.23
N SER A 66 -8.98 11.48 8.49
CA SER A 66 -9.00 12.51 9.56
C SER A 66 -7.79 12.44 10.52
N GLU A 67 -6.90 11.46 10.38
CA GLU A 67 -5.76 11.27 11.28
C GLU A 67 -4.67 12.35 11.06
N PRO A 68 -4.35 13.16 12.08
CA PRO A 68 -3.32 14.19 11.96
C PRO A 68 -1.88 13.65 12.09
N ASP A 69 -1.68 12.58 12.90
CA ASP A 69 -0.36 11.97 13.05
C ASP A 69 0.01 11.18 11.80
N ARG A 70 1.11 11.57 11.19
CA ARG A 70 1.55 11.00 9.91
C ARG A 70 1.95 9.53 10.01
N ALA A 71 2.57 9.13 11.12
CA ALA A 71 2.99 7.75 11.30
C ALA A 71 1.78 6.84 11.55
N VAL A 72 0.82 7.32 12.34
CA VAL A 72 -0.46 6.63 12.57
C VAL A 72 -1.25 6.52 11.27
N LYS A 73 -1.36 7.61 10.50
CA LYS A 73 -2.02 7.63 9.18
C LYS A 73 -1.41 6.61 8.22
N TRP A 74 -0.08 6.54 8.13
CA TRP A 74 0.63 5.55 7.32
C TRP A 74 0.26 4.12 7.73
N VAL A 75 0.29 3.83 9.04
CA VAL A 75 -0.04 2.48 9.55
C VAL A 75 -1.50 2.14 9.30
N LEU A 76 -2.43 3.10 9.33
CA LEU A 76 -3.83 2.86 8.96
C LEU A 76 -3.96 2.42 7.49
N PHE A 77 -3.24 3.06 6.55
CA PHE A 77 -3.20 2.62 5.15
C PHE A 77 -2.55 1.23 5.01
N GLU A 78 -1.47 0.98 5.73
CA GLU A 78 -0.78 -0.32 5.76
C GLU A 78 -1.72 -1.45 6.22
N GLU A 79 -2.46 -1.23 7.32
CA GLU A 79 -3.42 -2.20 7.84
C GLU A 79 -4.64 -2.39 6.92
N ALA A 80 -5.17 -1.32 6.32
CA ALA A 80 -6.26 -1.43 5.35
C ALA A 80 -5.82 -2.28 4.14
N ARG A 81 -4.65 -2.01 3.58
CA ARG A 81 -4.07 -2.77 2.46
C ARG A 81 -3.86 -4.24 2.81
N ARG A 82 -3.26 -4.53 3.98
CA ARG A 82 -3.05 -5.90 4.46
C ARG A 82 -4.38 -6.66 4.63
N LEU A 83 -5.40 -6.01 5.15
CA LEU A 83 -6.74 -6.59 5.30
C LEU A 83 -7.44 -6.78 3.95
N GLY A 84 -7.21 -5.88 3.00
CA GLY A 84 -7.64 -6.03 1.61
C GLY A 84 -7.07 -7.28 0.97
N ALA A 85 -5.76 -7.51 1.09
CA ALA A 85 -5.10 -8.72 0.61
C ALA A 85 -5.64 -9.98 1.31
N ALA A 86 -5.75 -9.98 2.64
CA ALA A 86 -6.25 -11.11 3.42
C ALA A 86 -7.72 -11.47 3.10
N SER A 87 -8.54 -10.48 2.75
CA SER A 87 -9.95 -10.70 2.34
C SER A 87 -10.11 -10.97 0.85
N GLY A 88 -9.07 -10.79 0.03
CA GLY A 88 -9.14 -10.88 -1.43
C GLY A 88 -9.86 -9.68 -2.06
N ASN A 89 -9.83 -8.52 -1.43
CA ASN A 89 -10.47 -7.30 -1.91
C ASN A 89 -9.44 -6.35 -2.55
N ALA A 90 -9.20 -6.55 -3.86
CA ALA A 90 -8.24 -5.75 -4.65
C ALA A 90 -8.61 -4.26 -4.68
N ALA A 91 -9.90 -3.90 -4.66
CA ALA A 91 -10.32 -2.50 -4.66
C ALA A 91 -9.92 -1.75 -3.38
N VAL A 92 -9.86 -2.42 -2.24
CA VAL A 92 -9.34 -1.82 -0.99
C VAL A 92 -7.85 -1.58 -1.08
N ILE A 93 -7.09 -2.48 -1.72
CA ILE A 93 -5.65 -2.31 -1.94
C ILE A 93 -5.40 -1.08 -2.81
N ASP A 94 -6.02 -1.00 -3.98
CA ASP A 94 -5.91 0.14 -4.91
C ASP A 94 -6.27 1.47 -4.21
N ARG A 95 -7.41 1.53 -3.54
CA ARG A 95 -7.85 2.72 -2.78
C ARG A 95 -6.85 3.11 -1.68
N SER A 96 -6.33 2.13 -0.95
CA SER A 96 -5.35 2.37 0.12
C SER A 96 -4.05 2.97 -0.41
N VAL A 97 -3.50 2.42 -1.50
CA VAL A 97 -2.28 2.90 -2.13
C VAL A 97 -2.49 4.28 -2.75
N THR A 98 -3.61 4.50 -3.44
CA THR A 98 -3.97 5.80 -4.02
C THR A 98 -4.05 6.90 -2.96
N LEU A 99 -4.73 6.65 -1.83
CA LEU A 99 -4.82 7.61 -0.73
C LEU A 99 -3.47 7.85 -0.04
N ALA A 100 -2.66 6.81 0.12
CA ALA A 100 -1.33 6.94 0.69
C ALA A 100 -0.41 7.76 -0.22
N SER A 101 -0.42 7.53 -1.55
CA SER A 101 0.42 8.25 -2.52
C SER A 101 0.08 9.74 -2.64
N ALA A 102 -1.15 10.12 -2.33
CA ALA A 102 -1.55 11.53 -2.25
C ALA A 102 -0.84 12.26 -1.07
N THR A 103 -0.41 11.53 -0.05
CA THR A 103 0.19 12.08 1.18
C THR A 103 1.69 11.84 1.26
N TYR A 104 2.18 10.71 0.78
CA TYR A 104 3.55 10.25 0.91
C TYR A 104 4.19 10.00 -0.45
N ASP A 105 5.50 10.18 -0.52
CA ASP A 105 6.32 9.92 -1.71
C ASP A 105 6.98 8.54 -1.58
N PHE A 106 6.49 7.58 -2.35
CA PHE A 106 6.97 6.20 -2.41
C PHE A 106 6.60 5.57 -3.76
N ASP A 107 7.16 4.41 -4.07
CA ASP A 107 6.81 3.67 -5.27
C ASP A 107 5.41 3.01 -5.11
N ALA A 108 4.39 3.75 -5.50
CA ALA A 108 3.00 3.33 -5.35
C ALA A 108 2.65 2.13 -6.25
N LEU A 109 3.17 2.07 -7.48
CA LEU A 109 2.89 0.98 -8.42
C LEU A 109 3.49 -0.34 -7.92
N ASP A 110 4.74 -0.31 -7.44
CA ASP A 110 5.38 -1.50 -6.88
C ASP A 110 4.68 -1.98 -5.61
N LEU A 111 4.32 -1.07 -4.71
CA LEU A 111 3.61 -1.42 -3.48
C LEU A 111 2.22 -2.03 -3.77
N GLU A 112 1.50 -1.48 -4.74
CA GLU A 112 0.20 -1.99 -5.16
C GLU A 112 0.33 -3.38 -5.75
N PHE A 113 1.24 -3.57 -6.71
CA PHE A 113 1.48 -4.86 -7.35
C PHE A 113 1.80 -5.96 -6.34
N ARG A 114 2.79 -5.74 -5.47
CA ARG A 114 3.15 -6.70 -4.42
C ARG A 114 1.99 -7.04 -3.51
N SER A 115 1.12 -6.07 -3.24
CA SER A 115 -0.06 -6.31 -2.39
C SER A 115 -1.15 -7.12 -3.09
N LEU A 116 -1.31 -6.94 -4.40
CA LEU A 116 -2.22 -7.75 -5.21
C LEU A 116 -1.72 -9.20 -5.33
N GLU A 117 -0.41 -9.42 -5.44
CA GLU A 117 0.19 -10.75 -5.45
C GLU A 117 -0.02 -11.54 -4.14
N GLU A 118 -0.15 -10.84 -3.00
CA GLU A 118 -0.46 -11.48 -1.70
C GLU A 118 -1.86 -12.09 -1.67
N ILE A 119 -2.74 -11.75 -2.61
CA ILE A 119 -4.11 -12.29 -2.66
C ILE A 119 -4.09 -13.78 -3.06
N PRO A 120 -4.62 -14.69 -2.23
CA PRO A 120 -4.62 -16.11 -2.55
C PRO A 120 -5.68 -16.43 -3.63
N LEU A 121 -5.30 -16.45 -4.90
CA LEU A 121 -6.18 -16.66 -6.06
C LEU A 121 -7.13 -17.87 -5.89
N ARG A 122 -6.63 -18.96 -5.30
CA ARG A 122 -7.44 -20.19 -5.11
C ARG A 122 -8.62 -20.00 -4.17
N ALA A 123 -8.57 -19.03 -3.27
CA ALA A 123 -9.61 -18.74 -2.29
C ALA A 123 -10.62 -17.70 -2.79
N LEU A 124 -10.41 -17.11 -3.97
CA LEU A 124 -11.30 -16.07 -4.50
C LEU A 124 -12.60 -16.66 -5.06
N SER A 125 -13.71 -15.99 -4.80
CA SER A 125 -14.94 -16.16 -5.58
C SER A 125 -14.75 -15.59 -7.00
N PRO A 126 -15.56 -16.04 -8.00
CA PRO A 126 -15.49 -15.49 -9.35
C PRO A 126 -15.56 -13.95 -9.39
N GLN A 127 -16.47 -13.33 -8.63
CA GLN A 127 -16.62 -11.87 -8.59
C GLN A 127 -15.37 -11.16 -8.06
N ARG A 128 -14.71 -11.73 -7.05
CA ARG A 128 -13.46 -11.17 -6.51
C ARG A 128 -12.30 -11.37 -7.47
N ALA A 129 -12.26 -12.49 -8.19
CA ALA A 129 -11.27 -12.74 -9.22
C ALA A 129 -11.42 -11.76 -10.39
N ILE A 130 -12.65 -11.46 -10.85
CA ILE A 130 -12.94 -10.41 -11.83
C ILE A 130 -12.40 -9.06 -11.32
N LYS A 131 -12.70 -8.71 -10.07
CA LYS A 131 -12.25 -7.41 -9.51
C LYS A 131 -10.75 -7.32 -9.39
N LEU A 132 -10.07 -8.41 -9.04
CA LEU A 132 -8.61 -8.47 -9.04
C LEU A 132 -8.05 -8.27 -10.46
N ALA A 133 -8.64 -8.93 -11.46
CA ALA A 133 -8.22 -8.78 -12.86
C ALA A 133 -8.34 -7.32 -13.33
N GLU A 134 -9.49 -6.68 -13.09
CA GLU A 134 -9.72 -5.27 -13.44
C GLU A 134 -8.70 -4.32 -12.81
N VAL A 135 -8.38 -4.51 -11.52
CA VAL A 135 -7.39 -3.70 -10.80
C VAL A 135 -5.99 -3.94 -11.36
N ALA A 136 -5.63 -5.19 -11.63
CA ALA A 136 -4.33 -5.54 -12.20
C ALA A 136 -4.16 -4.99 -13.64
N GLU A 137 -5.19 -5.01 -14.48
CA GLU A 137 -5.18 -4.37 -15.81
C GLU A 137 -4.99 -2.85 -15.71
N GLY A 138 -5.69 -2.20 -14.76
CA GLY A 138 -5.52 -0.77 -14.49
C GLY A 138 -4.09 -0.44 -14.03
N LEU A 139 -3.51 -1.29 -13.19
CA LEU A 139 -2.12 -1.16 -12.76
C LEU A 139 -1.14 -1.32 -13.94
N ALA A 140 -1.35 -2.31 -14.81
CA ALA A 140 -0.54 -2.52 -16.02
C ALA A 140 -0.55 -1.27 -16.91
N THR A 141 -1.71 -0.69 -17.16
CA THR A 141 -1.85 0.54 -17.97
C THR A 141 -1.09 1.72 -17.34
N ARG A 142 -1.16 1.89 -16.03
CA ARG A 142 -0.39 2.94 -15.33
C ARG A 142 1.12 2.68 -15.41
N ALA A 143 1.55 1.44 -15.23
CA ALA A 143 2.95 1.05 -15.33
C ALA A 143 3.51 1.27 -16.75
N GLU A 144 2.75 0.96 -17.81
CA GLU A 144 3.11 1.29 -19.19
C GLU A 144 3.27 2.79 -19.41
N SER A 145 2.34 3.59 -18.90
CA SER A 145 2.40 5.06 -18.98
C SER A 145 3.66 5.63 -18.33
N ASP A 146 4.11 5.01 -17.24
CA ASP A 146 5.32 5.35 -16.50
C ASP A 146 6.59 4.66 -17.08
N ARG A 147 6.47 3.96 -18.22
CA ARG A 147 7.53 3.21 -18.90
C ARG A 147 8.15 2.08 -18.05
N ARG A 148 7.40 1.56 -17.11
CA ARG A 148 7.77 0.42 -16.26
C ARG A 148 7.27 -0.89 -16.89
N PHE A 149 7.82 -1.25 -18.05
CA PHE A 149 7.32 -2.35 -18.89
C PHE A 149 7.38 -3.71 -18.20
N ASP A 150 8.40 -3.97 -17.39
CA ASP A 150 8.49 -5.23 -16.64
C ASP A 150 7.32 -5.37 -15.67
N LEU A 151 7.04 -4.33 -14.88
CA LEU A 151 5.92 -4.30 -13.97
C LEU A 151 4.56 -4.41 -14.69
N ALA A 152 4.45 -3.77 -15.86
CA ALA A 152 3.24 -3.86 -16.67
C ALA A 152 2.98 -5.30 -17.14
N LEU A 153 4.01 -6.02 -17.59
CA LEU A 153 3.90 -7.42 -17.96
C LEU A 153 3.53 -8.32 -16.78
N GLU A 154 4.14 -8.13 -15.63
CA GLU A 154 3.81 -8.86 -14.41
C GLU A 154 2.36 -8.61 -13.96
N ALA A 155 1.89 -7.37 -14.03
CA ALA A 155 0.51 -7.02 -13.71
C ALA A 155 -0.49 -7.62 -14.71
N GLN A 156 -0.16 -7.66 -16.01
CA GLN A 156 -0.98 -8.32 -17.02
C GLN A 156 -1.05 -9.84 -16.79
N ASP A 157 0.06 -10.47 -16.42
CA ASP A 157 0.08 -11.90 -16.10
C ASP A 157 -0.81 -12.22 -14.87
N LEU A 158 -0.78 -11.36 -13.85
CA LEU A 158 -1.67 -11.46 -12.71
C LEU A 158 -3.15 -11.32 -13.13
N ALA A 159 -3.47 -10.37 -14.01
CA ALA A 159 -4.82 -10.18 -14.53
C ALA A 159 -5.32 -11.42 -15.30
N ILE A 160 -4.48 -12.00 -16.16
CA ILE A 160 -4.80 -13.22 -16.91
C ILE A 160 -5.11 -14.38 -15.94
N LYS A 161 -4.28 -14.59 -14.92
CA LYS A 161 -4.49 -15.63 -13.90
C LYS A 161 -5.79 -15.39 -13.13
N ALA A 162 -6.12 -14.14 -12.83
CA ALA A 162 -7.35 -13.78 -12.15
C ALA A 162 -8.59 -14.02 -13.03
N TRP A 163 -8.54 -13.67 -14.32
CA TRP A 163 -9.59 -14.00 -15.30
C TRP A 163 -9.80 -15.50 -15.44
N GLN A 164 -8.73 -16.29 -15.54
CA GLN A 164 -8.82 -17.76 -15.57
C GLN A 164 -9.47 -18.34 -14.30
N ARG A 165 -9.28 -17.70 -13.17
CA ARG A 165 -9.92 -18.09 -11.91
C ARG A 165 -11.39 -17.71 -11.86
N ALA A 166 -11.81 -16.69 -12.59
CA ALA A 166 -13.20 -16.22 -12.65
C ALA A 166 -14.11 -17.14 -13.47
N GLY A 167 -13.56 -17.93 -14.41
CA GLY A 167 -14.27 -18.90 -15.27
C GLY A 167 -14.38 -18.37 -16.67
#